data_932ed3c11340791a1f2f9d8e4eab2da4
#
_entry.id   932ed3c11340791a1f2f9d8e4eab2da4
#
_cell.length_a   1.000
_cell.length_b   1.000
_cell.length_c   1.000
_cell.angle_alpha   90.00
_cell.angle_beta   90.00
_cell.angle_gamma   90.00
#
_symmetry.space_group_name_H-M   'P 1'
#
loop_
_entity.id
_entity.type
_entity.pdbx_description
1 polymer ?
#
loop_
_entity_poly.entity_id
_entity_poly.type
_entity_poly.pdbx_seq_one_letter_code
_entity_poly.pdbx_strand_id
1 'polypeptide(L)'
;MTIMKQTNFAKRLTEFLTAYLPCERGYSENTIKSYRDTMLLLLIYMKSVHGKTADRLEFNDITQERILGFLEWLEKERVCSASTRNARLAAIHSFFKYLQYKVPEQLAQWQRILSIKIKKGHVQHAHI
;
A
#
# COMPACT_ATOMS: atom_id res chain seq x y z
N MET A 1 -30.10 -9.11 12.95
CA MET A 1 -28.99 -9.33 12.03
C MET A 1 -27.96 -8.24 12.17
N THR A 2 -26.71 -8.64 12.29
CA THR A 2 -25.65 -7.68 12.44
C THR A 2 -25.03 -7.37 11.09
N ILE A 3 -24.96 -6.10 10.76
CA ILE A 3 -24.32 -5.69 9.53
C ILE A 3 -22.93 -5.19 9.89
N MET A 4 -21.93 -5.84 9.32
CA MET A 4 -20.56 -5.43 9.55
C MET A 4 -20.33 -4.10 8.87
N LYS A 5 -19.97 -3.11 9.66
CA LYS A 5 -19.71 -1.80 9.11
C LYS A 5 -18.30 -1.76 8.58
N GLN A 6 -18.16 -1.37 7.33
CA GLN A 6 -16.86 -1.26 6.70
C GLN A 6 -16.09 -0.10 7.31
N THR A 7 -14.79 -0.30 7.58
CA THR A 7 -13.96 0.77 8.12
C THR A 7 -13.74 1.85 7.05
N ASN A 8 -13.33 3.04 7.47
CA ASN A 8 -13.00 4.11 6.53
C ASN A 8 -11.83 3.71 5.64
N PHE A 9 -10.86 3.00 6.19
CA PHE A 9 -9.75 2.49 5.39
C PHE A 9 -10.26 1.57 4.28
N ALA A 10 -11.12 0.62 4.63
CA ALA A 10 -11.66 -0.34 3.66
C ALA A 10 -12.45 0.36 2.57
N LYS A 11 -13.25 1.36 2.95
CA LYS A 11 -14.02 2.13 1.97
C LYS A 11 -13.13 2.85 0.97
N ARG A 12 -12.08 3.51 1.48
CA ARG A 12 -11.18 4.25 0.60
C ARG A 12 -10.36 3.31 -0.28
N LEU A 13 -9.97 2.15 0.24
CA LEU A 13 -9.24 1.19 -0.54
C LEU A 13 -10.10 0.65 -1.69
N THR A 14 -11.35 0.32 -1.39
CA THR A 14 -12.29 -0.15 -2.42
C THR A 14 -12.50 0.92 -3.49
N GLU A 15 -12.72 2.16 -3.07
CA GLU A 15 -12.92 3.27 -3.98
C GLU A 15 -11.68 3.48 -4.88
N PHE A 16 -10.49 3.39 -4.28
CA PHE A 16 -9.24 3.54 -5.00
C PHE A 16 -9.14 2.50 -6.13
N LEU A 17 -9.40 1.24 -5.81
CA LEU A 17 -9.21 0.15 -6.77
C LEU A 17 -10.33 0.04 -7.81
N THR A 18 -11.55 0.43 -7.45
CA THR A 18 -12.70 0.21 -8.34
C THR A 18 -13.19 1.45 -9.06
N ALA A 19 -12.85 2.63 -8.58
CA ALA A 19 -13.31 3.88 -9.19
C ALA A 19 -12.15 4.80 -9.56
N TYR A 20 -11.27 5.06 -8.64
CA TYR A 20 -10.20 6.04 -8.88
C TYR A 20 -9.22 5.57 -9.96
N LEU A 21 -8.67 4.38 -9.82
CA LEU A 21 -7.68 3.89 -10.78
C LEU A 21 -8.29 3.64 -12.16
N PRO A 22 -9.42 2.93 -12.28
CA PRO A 22 -9.95 2.66 -13.61
C PRO A 22 -10.64 3.87 -14.25
N CYS A 23 -11.40 4.63 -13.48
CA CYS A 23 -12.23 5.70 -14.06
C CYS A 23 -11.55 7.04 -14.09
N GLU A 24 -10.90 7.45 -13.00
CA GLU A 24 -10.28 8.76 -12.96
C GLU A 24 -8.86 8.78 -13.51
N ARG A 25 -8.11 7.71 -13.32
CA ARG A 25 -6.74 7.63 -13.83
C ARG A 25 -6.64 6.84 -15.13
N GLY A 26 -7.68 6.10 -15.49
CA GLY A 26 -7.68 5.36 -16.74
C GLY A 26 -6.64 4.26 -16.82
N TYR A 27 -6.23 3.69 -15.68
CA TYR A 27 -5.23 2.64 -15.66
C TYR A 27 -5.78 1.35 -16.27
N SER A 28 -4.91 0.56 -16.91
CA SER A 28 -5.29 -0.71 -17.49
C SER A 28 -5.62 -1.73 -16.42
N GLU A 29 -6.35 -2.78 -16.82
CA GLU A 29 -6.70 -3.85 -15.90
C GLU A 29 -5.47 -4.51 -15.30
N ASN A 30 -4.40 -4.67 -16.08
CA ASN A 30 -3.17 -5.29 -15.59
C ASN A 30 -2.51 -4.46 -14.52
N THR A 31 -2.49 -3.14 -14.69
CA THR A 31 -1.92 -2.23 -13.71
C THR A 31 -2.75 -2.25 -12.43
N ILE A 32 -4.08 -2.23 -12.56
CA ILE A 32 -4.97 -2.27 -11.40
C ILE A 32 -4.81 -3.57 -10.65
N LYS A 33 -4.66 -4.68 -11.37
CA LYS A 33 -4.43 -5.99 -10.75
C LYS A 33 -3.14 -5.98 -9.94
N SER A 34 -2.08 -5.38 -10.49
CA SER A 34 -0.81 -5.29 -9.79
C SER A 34 -0.94 -4.48 -8.50
N TYR A 35 -1.68 -3.39 -8.55
CA TYR A 35 -1.92 -2.56 -7.35
C TYR A 35 -2.76 -3.32 -6.33
N ARG A 36 -3.78 -4.03 -6.80
CA ARG A 36 -4.61 -4.85 -5.92
C ARG A 36 -3.78 -5.93 -5.23
N ASP A 37 -2.89 -6.58 -5.98
CA ASP A 37 -2.04 -7.62 -5.40
C ASP A 37 -1.16 -7.05 -4.29
N THR A 38 -0.64 -5.84 -4.47
CA THR A 38 0.16 -5.19 -3.44
C THR A 38 -0.68 -4.93 -2.19
N MET A 39 -1.91 -4.43 -2.37
CA MET A 39 -2.78 -4.14 -1.24
C MET A 39 -3.17 -5.42 -0.51
N LEU A 40 -3.41 -6.51 -1.24
CA LEU A 40 -3.70 -7.79 -0.61
C LEU A 40 -2.52 -8.29 0.22
N LEU A 41 -1.30 -8.12 -0.29
CA LEU A 41 -0.11 -8.49 0.47
C LEU A 41 0.03 -7.65 1.73
N LEU A 42 -0.29 -6.37 1.65
CA LEU A 42 -0.27 -5.50 2.84
C LEU A 42 -1.28 -5.98 3.88
N LEU A 43 -2.48 -6.37 3.44
CA LEU A 43 -3.49 -6.88 4.37
C LEU A 43 -3.03 -8.19 5.01
N ILE A 44 -2.38 -9.06 4.24
CA ILE A 44 -1.83 -10.31 4.78
C ILE A 44 -0.78 -10.00 5.83
N TYR A 45 0.11 -9.06 5.55
CA TYR A 45 1.15 -8.65 6.49
C TYR A 45 0.54 -8.11 7.78
N MET A 46 -0.44 -7.21 7.68
CA MET A 46 -1.05 -6.61 8.86
C MET A 46 -1.72 -7.67 9.73
N LYS A 47 -2.34 -8.67 9.12
CA LYS A 47 -2.95 -9.75 9.87
C LYS A 47 -1.91 -10.67 10.49
N SER A 48 -0.93 -11.09 9.71
CA SER A 48 0.05 -12.08 10.15
C SER A 48 1.01 -11.55 11.19
N VAL A 49 1.45 -10.30 11.04
CA VAL A 49 2.48 -9.74 11.90
C VAL A 49 1.90 -8.90 13.02
N HIS A 50 0.83 -8.17 12.74
CA HIS A 50 0.26 -7.23 13.72
C HIS A 50 -1.10 -7.64 14.27
N GLY A 51 -1.64 -8.76 13.82
CA GLY A 51 -2.92 -9.26 14.31
C GLY A 51 -4.13 -8.42 13.93
N LYS A 52 -3.99 -7.55 12.94
CA LYS A 52 -5.08 -6.69 12.49
C LYS A 52 -5.73 -7.26 11.25
N THR A 53 -6.96 -7.75 11.37
CA THR A 53 -7.70 -8.26 10.24
C THR A 53 -8.23 -7.11 9.39
N ALA A 54 -8.47 -7.39 8.12
CA ALA A 54 -8.89 -6.35 7.16
C ALA A 54 -10.14 -5.61 7.59
N ASP A 55 -11.09 -6.31 8.22
CA ASP A 55 -12.34 -5.72 8.66
C ASP A 55 -12.19 -4.80 9.87
N ARG A 56 -11.03 -4.81 10.52
CA ARG A 56 -10.76 -3.96 11.68
C ARG A 56 -9.68 -2.95 11.42
N LEU A 57 -9.08 -2.96 10.24
CA LEU A 57 -7.97 -2.11 9.94
C LEU A 57 -8.43 -0.66 9.78
N GLU A 58 -7.81 0.25 10.53
CA GLU A 58 -8.12 1.68 10.48
C GLU A 58 -6.93 2.45 9.95
N PHE A 59 -7.15 3.71 9.56
CA PHE A 59 -6.06 4.55 9.05
C PHE A 59 -4.90 4.65 10.05
N ASN A 60 -5.22 4.78 11.34
CA ASN A 60 -4.17 4.91 12.36
C ASN A 60 -3.30 3.67 12.50
N ASP A 61 -3.74 2.53 11.98
CA ASP A 61 -2.94 1.32 12.03
C ASP A 61 -1.84 1.31 10.99
N ILE A 62 -1.93 2.17 9.97
CA ILE A 62 -0.98 2.19 8.87
C ILE A 62 0.02 3.32 9.10
N THR A 63 1.15 2.97 9.67
CA THR A 63 2.20 3.94 9.99
C THR A 63 3.40 3.74 9.07
N GLN A 64 4.29 4.73 9.06
CA GLN A 64 5.53 4.61 8.30
C GLN A 64 6.31 3.37 8.74
N GLU A 65 6.39 3.13 10.04
CA GLU A 65 7.12 1.97 10.56
C GLU A 65 6.52 0.66 10.08
N ARG A 66 5.21 0.58 10.01
CA ARG A 66 4.56 -0.64 9.54
C ARG A 66 4.73 -0.84 8.05
N ILE A 67 4.72 0.24 7.29
CA ILE A 67 5.01 0.12 5.85
C ILE A 67 6.46 -0.30 5.63
N LEU A 68 7.41 0.27 6.38
CA LEU A 68 8.80 -0.19 6.30
C LEU A 68 8.91 -1.66 6.68
N GLY A 69 8.21 -2.07 7.72
CA GLY A 69 8.17 -3.49 8.12
C GLY A 69 7.58 -4.37 7.04
N PHE A 70 6.55 -3.90 6.36
CA PHE A 70 5.94 -4.62 5.26
C PHE A 70 6.94 -4.84 4.11
N LEU A 71 7.68 -3.80 3.75
CA LEU A 71 8.67 -3.91 2.68
C LEU A 71 9.79 -4.89 3.06
N GLU A 72 10.22 -4.85 4.31
CA GLU A 72 11.21 -5.79 4.80
C GLU A 72 10.66 -7.22 4.81
N TRP A 73 9.42 -7.39 5.23
CA TRP A 73 8.75 -8.67 5.23
C TRP A 73 8.65 -9.26 3.81
N LEU A 74 8.39 -8.39 2.82
CA LEU A 74 8.35 -8.85 1.43
C LEU A 74 9.70 -9.42 1.00
N GLU A 75 10.78 -8.76 1.36
CA GLU A 75 12.11 -9.22 0.98
C GLU A 75 12.50 -10.52 1.69
N LYS A 76 12.14 -10.65 2.96
CA LYS A 76 12.56 -11.82 3.75
C LYS A 76 11.60 -13.00 3.63
N GLU A 77 10.32 -12.76 3.84
CA GLU A 77 9.35 -13.85 3.85
C GLU A 77 8.84 -14.23 2.48
N ARG A 78 8.80 -13.27 1.57
CA ARG A 78 8.32 -13.50 0.21
C ARG A 78 9.46 -13.52 -0.79
N VAL A 79 10.67 -13.33 -0.34
CA VAL A 79 11.89 -13.41 -1.15
C VAL A 79 11.81 -12.56 -2.40
N CYS A 80 11.29 -11.36 -2.30
CA CYS A 80 11.18 -10.50 -3.47
C CYS A 80 12.48 -9.71 -3.69
N SER A 81 12.74 -9.38 -4.94
CA SER A 81 13.92 -8.59 -5.30
C SER A 81 13.73 -7.13 -4.91
N ALA A 82 14.82 -6.36 -4.94
CA ALA A 82 14.75 -4.92 -4.71
C ALA A 82 13.83 -4.25 -5.74
N SER A 83 13.88 -4.71 -6.98
CA SER A 83 13.03 -4.17 -8.04
C SER A 83 11.55 -4.42 -7.74
N THR A 84 11.19 -5.62 -7.32
CA THR A 84 9.81 -5.94 -6.97
C THR A 84 9.37 -5.17 -5.73
N ARG A 85 10.25 -5.08 -4.74
CA ARG A 85 9.96 -4.28 -3.54
C ARG A 85 9.66 -2.84 -3.91
N ASN A 86 10.45 -2.26 -4.82
CA ASN A 86 10.24 -0.87 -5.25
C ASN A 86 8.93 -0.72 -6.03
N ALA A 87 8.57 -1.71 -6.83
CA ALA A 87 7.28 -1.68 -7.54
C ALA A 87 6.11 -1.72 -6.55
N ARG A 88 6.23 -2.52 -5.49
CA ARG A 88 5.21 -2.57 -4.44
C ARG A 88 5.12 -1.23 -3.72
N LEU A 89 6.28 -0.60 -3.45
CA LEU A 89 6.28 0.71 -2.81
C LEU A 89 5.61 1.76 -3.70
N ALA A 90 5.80 1.68 -5.01
CA ALA A 90 5.15 2.61 -5.93
C ALA A 90 3.63 2.50 -5.84
N ALA A 91 3.11 1.27 -5.73
CA ALA A 91 1.67 1.06 -5.57
C ALA A 91 1.18 1.64 -4.23
N ILE A 92 1.95 1.42 -3.16
CA ILE A 92 1.63 1.99 -1.85
C ILE A 92 1.60 3.52 -1.94
N HIS A 93 2.62 4.12 -2.56
CA HIS A 93 2.67 5.57 -2.71
C HIS A 93 1.46 6.10 -3.48
N SER A 94 1.03 5.39 -4.51
CA SER A 94 -0.13 5.80 -5.29
C SER A 94 -1.39 5.88 -4.42
N PHE A 95 -1.60 4.88 -3.56
CA PHE A 95 -2.74 4.87 -2.66
C PHE A 95 -2.66 6.01 -1.65
N PHE A 96 -1.49 6.25 -1.06
CA PHE A 96 -1.38 7.31 -0.05
C PHE A 96 -1.40 8.71 -0.66
N LYS A 97 -1.01 8.88 -1.92
CA LYS A 97 -1.25 10.14 -2.64
C LYS A 97 -2.74 10.38 -2.80
N TYR A 98 -3.48 9.33 -3.12
CA TYR A 98 -4.93 9.41 -3.22
C TYR A 98 -5.53 9.81 -1.87
N LEU A 99 -5.02 9.22 -0.77
CA LEU A 99 -5.52 9.55 0.56
C LEU A 99 -5.22 10.99 0.98
N GLN A 100 -4.19 11.61 0.45
CA GLN A 100 -3.92 13.02 0.77
C GLN A 100 -5.12 13.90 0.40
N TYR A 101 -5.80 13.55 -0.69
CA TYR A 101 -6.96 14.33 -1.11
C TYR A 101 -8.22 13.90 -0.39
N LYS A 102 -8.38 12.64 -0.13
CA LYS A 102 -9.63 12.10 0.42
C LYS A 102 -9.68 12.17 1.94
N VAL A 103 -8.54 12.12 2.61
CA VAL A 103 -8.45 12.12 4.06
C VAL A 103 -7.36 13.11 4.48
N PRO A 104 -7.55 14.41 4.18
CA PRO A 104 -6.50 15.41 4.46
C PRO A 104 -6.23 15.65 5.94
N GLU A 105 -7.14 15.25 6.80
CA GLU A 105 -6.95 15.43 8.24
C GLU A 105 -5.80 14.58 8.79
N GLN A 106 -5.32 13.59 8.03
CA GLN A 106 -4.17 12.78 8.43
C GLN A 106 -2.98 12.97 7.50
N LEU A 107 -2.90 14.16 6.91
CA LEU A 107 -1.86 14.45 5.92
C LEU A 107 -0.45 14.19 6.42
N ALA A 108 -0.14 14.54 7.67
CA ALA A 108 1.19 14.33 8.21
C ALA A 108 1.57 12.84 8.22
N GLN A 109 0.62 11.98 8.53
CA GLN A 109 0.84 10.54 8.52
C GLN A 109 1.11 10.05 7.09
N TRP A 110 0.32 10.52 6.13
CA TRP A 110 0.48 10.13 4.73
C TRP A 110 1.83 10.60 4.18
N GLN A 111 2.25 11.80 4.55
CA GLN A 111 3.52 12.33 4.07
C GLN A 111 4.71 11.53 4.60
N ARG A 112 4.62 11.01 5.82
CA ARG A 112 5.68 10.15 6.36
C ARG A 112 5.80 8.87 5.54
N ILE A 113 4.68 8.29 5.14
CA ILE A 113 4.70 7.10 4.30
C ILE A 113 5.24 7.42 2.92
N LEU A 114 4.82 8.56 2.36
CA LEU A 114 5.28 8.98 1.04
C LEU A 114 6.76 9.34 1.00
N SER A 115 7.35 9.60 2.16
CA SER A 115 8.78 9.91 2.24
C SER A 115 9.67 8.68 2.17
N ILE A 116 9.10 7.48 2.24
CA ILE A 116 9.87 6.25 2.13
C ILE A 116 10.47 6.17 0.72
N LYS A 117 11.78 6.01 0.65
CA LYS A 117 12.49 6.03 -0.62
C LYS A 117 12.65 4.63 -1.21
N ILE A 118 12.77 4.59 -2.51
CA ILE A 118 13.05 3.33 -3.18
C ILE A 118 14.43 2.85 -2.74
N LYS A 119 14.60 1.53 -2.77
CA LYS A 119 15.87 0.92 -2.43
C LYS A 119 16.71 0.89 -3.70
N LYS A 120 17.92 1.43 -3.62
CA LYS A 120 18.80 1.38 -4.77
C LYS A 120 19.29 -0.04 -4.96
N GLY A 121 19.08 -0.58 -6.15
CA GLY A 121 19.59 -1.87 -6.50
C GLY A 121 21.04 -1.72 -6.86
N HIS A 122 21.77 -2.84 -6.85
CA HIS A 122 23.11 -2.78 -7.25
C HIS A 122 23.23 -2.71 -8.73
N VAL A 123 22.16 -2.71 -9.38
CA VAL A 123 22.19 -2.65 -10.78
C VAL A 123 22.79 -1.39 -11.29
N GLN A 124 22.56 -0.32 -10.59
CA GLN A 124 22.96 0.93 -11.13
C GLN A 124 24.43 1.02 -11.30
N HIS A 125 25.17 0.15 -10.68
CA HIS A 125 26.54 0.29 -10.90
C HIS A 125 26.98 -0.47 -12.04
N ALA A 126 26.18 -1.29 -12.50
CA ALA A 126 26.62 -2.05 -13.60
C ALA A 126 26.91 -1.20 -14.77
N HIS A 127 26.41 -0.07 -14.81
CA HIS A 127 26.67 0.66 -15.92
C HIS A 127 27.72 1.50 -15.77
N ILE A 128 28.31 1.30 -15.02
CA ILE A 128 29.32 2.04 -15.03
C ILE A 128 30.01 2.25 -15.90
#